data_8a21833ce8fc3cc1b03a4f4fced31e0f
#
_entry.id   8a21833ce8fc3cc1b03a4f4fced31e0f
#
_cell.length_a   1.000
_cell.length_b   1.000
_cell.length_c   1.000
_cell.angle_alpha   90.00
_cell.angle_beta   90.00
_cell.angle_gamma   90.00
#
_symmetry.space_group_name_H-M   'P 1'
#
loop_
_entity.id
_entity.type
_entity.pdbx_description
1 polymer ?
#
loop_
_entity_poly.entity_id
_entity_poly.type
_entity_poly.pdbx_seq_one_letter_code
_entity_poly.pdbx_strand_id
1 'polypeptide(L)'
;MRKFLAAFFVLIAAALLIILLTKKTTEVSEKIMAENKDQGFEQGNGGHSDAETALGMDDQNVVSFMPLKPDETLLSSMGIDLDGDNLDDEILVVKKAGNPFLYLIIGLYNPQTTLYDRVSELKTEVTQFKSFSYNGMDVAGDHRTALVYQGFTDDGSSVLQMYYCSRRGLTKIGDFKSDGTIFIQQYNRTETYELSQSSGRSFPVWTYSSDTREGAGSLSQVQTEYDWDPDLQRYVQARQIFVAGKNVAAEALAKIQDGTVETFANYLNGLWYKTDNEDDLMRYIFLDYKNAEVIFLEGDSQEVYNWQNSNLYRNGIYLSTVNASIENLRRRFDISLTGLDEMRVHVYDDVRMRIGADALWNGNYKKMKSANEFPSNEIDTSDLEELRSRLEEIKQWSAPDGALFSFKNGLYTIQSETIRENGVYFVSQIQSVFVVQFNSQSDDRYIGNVYLIRYGTKTVEPTAKEKQRGKKPSIQIDKDTLILRPAEIMSNTAYEISGHVITLNAELEE
;
A
#
# COMPACT_ATOMS: atom_id res chain seq x y z
N MET A 1 21.67 -46.61 35.94
CA MET A 1 20.49 -47.16 35.24
C MET A 1 19.15 -46.79 35.89
N ARG A 2 18.92 -47.03 37.21
CA ARG A 2 17.62 -46.73 37.86
C ARG A 2 17.19 -45.23 37.82
N LYS A 3 18.11 -44.29 37.92
CA LYS A 3 17.77 -42.83 37.86
C LYS A 3 17.40 -42.35 36.45
N PHE A 4 17.94 -42.95 35.39
CA PHE A 4 17.59 -42.65 34.00
C PHE A 4 16.20 -43.20 33.61
N LEU A 5 15.83 -44.37 34.16
CA LEU A 5 14.52 -44.98 33.95
C LEU A 5 13.40 -44.12 34.59
N ALA A 6 13.65 -43.60 35.80
CA ALA A 6 12.69 -42.73 36.48
C ALA A 6 12.46 -41.40 35.75
N ALA A 7 13.52 -40.76 35.22
CA ALA A 7 13.41 -39.52 34.42
C ALA A 7 12.65 -39.74 33.09
N PHE A 8 12.84 -40.89 32.47
CA PHE A 8 12.14 -41.26 31.24
C PHE A 8 10.64 -41.49 31.46
N PHE A 9 10.25 -42.12 32.58
CA PHE A 9 8.84 -42.29 32.95
C PHE A 9 8.15 -40.97 33.29
N VAL A 10 8.86 -40.00 33.90
CA VAL A 10 8.34 -38.68 34.20
C VAL A 10 8.09 -37.88 32.90
N LEU A 11 9.00 -37.98 31.93
CA LEU A 11 8.83 -37.34 30.61
C LEU A 11 7.66 -37.92 29.81
N ILE A 12 7.46 -39.25 29.84
CA ILE A 12 6.31 -39.89 29.21
C ILE A 12 4.99 -39.49 29.89
N ALA A 13 4.98 -39.41 31.21
CA ALA A 13 3.80 -39.00 31.97
C ALA A 13 3.43 -37.51 31.67
N ALA A 14 4.45 -36.64 31.56
CA ALA A 14 4.24 -35.23 31.17
C ALA A 14 3.70 -35.10 29.73
N ALA A 15 4.25 -35.88 28.80
CA ALA A 15 3.78 -35.89 27.41
C ALA A 15 2.33 -36.40 27.29
N LEU A 16 1.97 -37.43 28.03
CA LEU A 16 0.61 -37.97 28.10
C LEU A 16 -0.36 -36.97 28.74
N LEU A 17 0.08 -36.22 29.74
CA LEU A 17 -0.74 -35.16 30.36
C LEU A 17 -1.01 -34.00 29.39
N ILE A 18 -0.02 -33.59 28.61
CA ILE A 18 -0.17 -32.57 27.58
C ILE A 18 -1.15 -33.03 26.49
N ILE A 19 -1.07 -34.27 26.02
CA ILE A 19 -1.99 -34.84 25.04
C ILE A 19 -3.42 -34.94 25.59
N LEU A 20 -3.60 -35.26 26.86
CA LEU A 20 -4.91 -35.29 27.51
C LEU A 20 -5.50 -33.88 27.68
N LEU A 21 -4.67 -32.89 28.01
CA LEU A 21 -5.11 -31.50 28.13
C LEU A 21 -5.49 -30.91 26.76
N THR A 22 -4.70 -31.17 25.70
CA THR A 22 -5.04 -30.73 24.34
C THR A 22 -6.31 -31.41 23.83
N LYS A 23 -6.52 -32.70 24.11
CA LYS A 23 -7.76 -33.39 23.73
C LYS A 23 -8.99 -32.83 24.44
N LYS A 24 -8.86 -32.46 25.72
CA LYS A 24 -9.94 -31.89 26.51
C LYS A 24 -10.28 -30.47 26.06
N THR A 25 -9.29 -29.68 25.63
CA THR A 25 -9.53 -28.34 25.03
C THR A 25 -10.21 -28.44 23.67
N THR A 26 -9.87 -29.44 22.85
CA THR A 26 -10.53 -29.66 21.55
C THR A 26 -12.00 -30.09 21.73
N GLU A 27 -12.29 -30.99 22.67
CA GLU A 27 -13.67 -31.42 22.97
C GLU A 27 -14.53 -30.30 23.57
N VAL A 28 -13.94 -29.38 24.35
CA VAL A 28 -14.64 -28.18 24.87
C VAL A 28 -14.92 -27.20 23.75
N SER A 29 -13.97 -27.00 22.83
CA SER A 29 -14.13 -26.15 21.64
C SER A 29 -15.22 -26.70 20.70
N GLU A 30 -15.24 -28.00 20.45
CA GLU A 30 -16.29 -28.63 19.63
C GLU A 30 -17.69 -28.55 20.28
N LYS A 31 -17.76 -28.65 21.62
CA LYS A 31 -19.03 -28.53 22.34
C LYS A 31 -19.60 -27.12 22.34
N ILE A 32 -18.74 -26.10 22.45
CA ILE A 32 -19.12 -24.68 22.33
C ILE A 32 -19.55 -24.36 20.89
N MET A 33 -18.89 -24.94 19.86
CA MET A 33 -19.33 -24.83 18.47
C MET A 33 -20.66 -25.52 18.19
N ALA A 34 -20.97 -26.62 18.86
CA ALA A 34 -22.25 -27.34 18.69
C ALA A 34 -23.41 -26.62 19.36
N GLU A 35 -23.21 -26.01 20.52
CA GLU A 35 -24.26 -25.24 21.23
C GLU A 35 -24.63 -23.94 20.50
N ASN A 36 -23.68 -23.31 19.78
CA ASN A 36 -23.97 -22.12 18.95
C ASN A 36 -24.66 -22.45 17.61
N LYS A 37 -24.67 -23.71 17.19
CA LYS A 37 -25.37 -24.14 15.95
C LYS A 37 -26.88 -24.36 16.15
N ASP A 38 -27.33 -24.56 17.36
CA ASP A 38 -28.76 -24.86 17.64
C ASP A 38 -29.62 -23.62 17.91
N GLN A 39 -29.04 -22.41 17.89
CA GLN A 39 -29.85 -21.17 17.86
C GLN A 39 -30.08 -20.75 16.40
N GLY A 40 -31.04 -21.45 15.78
CA GLY A 40 -31.43 -21.24 14.40
C GLY A 40 -31.97 -19.84 14.14
N PHE A 41 -31.42 -19.19 13.14
CA PHE A 41 -31.98 -18.02 12.48
C PHE A 41 -33.00 -18.52 11.47
N GLU A 42 -34.29 -18.28 11.73
CA GLU A 42 -35.35 -18.39 10.74
C GLU A 42 -35.19 -17.33 9.64
N GLN A 43 -35.17 -17.80 8.38
CA GLN A 43 -35.19 -16.97 7.18
C GLN A 43 -36.50 -16.20 7.08
N GLY A 44 -36.46 -14.90 7.30
CA GLY A 44 -37.50 -13.95 6.89
C GLY A 44 -37.17 -13.37 5.52
N ASN A 45 -37.98 -13.71 4.54
CA ASN A 45 -37.89 -13.23 3.15
C ASN A 45 -38.44 -11.80 3.03
N GLY A 46 -37.70 -10.89 2.37
CA GLY A 46 -38.30 -9.67 1.83
C GLY A 46 -37.49 -8.37 1.95
N GLY A 47 -37.04 -7.86 0.83
CA GLY A 47 -36.74 -6.44 0.64
C GLY A 47 -35.29 -6.08 0.35
N HIS A 48 -35.00 -5.87 -0.92
CA HIS A 48 -33.78 -5.21 -1.41
C HIS A 48 -33.56 -3.86 -0.72
N SER A 49 -32.43 -3.68 -0.09
CA SER A 49 -31.76 -2.39 0.06
C SER A 49 -30.26 -2.63 0.00
N ASP A 50 -29.64 -1.97 -0.96
CA ASP A 50 -28.21 -1.98 -1.23
C ASP A 50 -27.43 -1.44 -0.02
N ALA A 51 -26.97 -2.35 0.84
CA ALA A 51 -25.95 -2.10 1.84
C ALA A 51 -24.77 -3.03 1.52
N GLU A 52 -23.97 -2.63 0.53
CA GLU A 52 -22.73 -3.31 0.21
C GLU A 52 -21.81 -3.36 1.43
N THR A 53 -21.43 -4.56 1.75
CA THR A 53 -20.53 -4.97 2.83
C THR A 53 -19.12 -4.45 2.54
N ALA A 54 -18.71 -3.45 3.25
CA ALA A 54 -17.53 -2.66 2.97
C ALA A 54 -16.34 -2.87 3.92
N LEU A 55 -16.30 -3.98 4.59
CA LEU A 55 -15.09 -4.58 5.10
C LEU A 55 -14.84 -5.78 4.18
N GLY A 56 -13.66 -5.85 3.52
CA GLY A 56 -13.22 -7.06 2.83
C GLY A 56 -13.08 -8.17 3.87
N MET A 57 -14.21 -8.66 4.32
CA MET A 57 -14.31 -9.89 5.07
C MET A 57 -14.47 -10.99 4.03
N ASP A 58 -13.39 -11.77 3.84
CA ASP A 58 -13.58 -13.17 3.56
C ASP A 58 -14.63 -13.70 4.56
N ASP A 59 -15.49 -14.60 4.12
CA ASP A 59 -16.49 -15.35 4.92
C ASP A 59 -15.84 -16.22 6.03
N GLN A 60 -14.84 -15.72 6.73
CA GLN A 60 -14.38 -16.31 7.97
C GLN A 60 -15.36 -15.85 9.04
N ASN A 61 -16.10 -16.79 9.59
CA ASN A 61 -16.94 -16.58 10.76
C ASN A 61 -16.10 -15.90 11.84
N VAL A 62 -16.24 -14.58 12.01
CA VAL A 62 -15.61 -13.85 13.10
C VAL A 62 -16.25 -14.34 14.38
N VAL A 63 -15.49 -15.05 15.21
CA VAL A 63 -15.97 -15.63 16.47
C VAL A 63 -15.55 -14.70 17.58
N SER A 64 -16.50 -14.37 18.47
CA SER A 64 -16.23 -13.69 19.73
C SER A 64 -16.38 -14.68 20.89
N PHE A 65 -15.46 -14.61 21.83
CA PHE A 65 -15.55 -15.34 23.10
C PHE A 65 -16.36 -14.58 24.15
N MET A 66 -16.55 -13.26 23.96
CA MET A 66 -17.45 -12.44 24.78
C MET A 66 -18.87 -12.44 24.22
N PRO A 67 -19.91 -12.50 25.07
CA PRO A 67 -21.28 -12.36 24.61
C PRO A 67 -21.54 -10.92 24.07
N LEU A 68 -22.10 -10.84 22.87
CA LEU A 68 -22.57 -9.59 22.30
C LEU A 68 -23.91 -9.16 22.89
N LYS A 69 -24.15 -7.86 22.99
CA LYS A 69 -25.47 -7.32 23.31
C LYS A 69 -26.39 -7.40 22.09
N PRO A 70 -27.73 -7.40 22.27
CA PRO A 70 -28.66 -7.53 21.16
C PRO A 70 -28.59 -6.42 20.10
N ASP A 71 -28.06 -5.26 20.46
CA ASP A 71 -27.87 -4.10 19.57
C ASP A 71 -26.48 -4.06 18.91
N GLU A 72 -25.61 -5.03 19.20
CA GLU A 72 -24.23 -5.08 18.74
C GLU A 72 -24.08 -6.06 17.57
N THR A 73 -23.48 -5.58 16.49
CA THR A 73 -23.04 -6.41 15.35
C THR A 73 -21.53 -6.46 15.35
N LEU A 74 -20.97 -7.67 15.44
CA LEU A 74 -19.54 -7.91 15.41
C LEU A 74 -18.99 -7.66 14.00
N LEU A 75 -17.94 -6.87 13.90
CA LEU A 75 -17.24 -6.59 12.64
C LEU A 75 -15.84 -7.21 12.60
N SER A 76 -15.14 -7.25 13.74
CA SER A 76 -13.80 -7.82 13.86
C SER A 76 -13.52 -8.18 15.30
N SER A 77 -12.63 -9.16 15.52
CA SER A 77 -12.08 -9.50 16.84
C SER A 77 -10.57 -9.66 16.76
N MET A 78 -9.88 -9.38 17.87
CA MET A 78 -8.45 -9.57 18.00
C MET A 78 -8.10 -10.00 19.43
N GLY A 79 -7.26 -11.05 19.55
CA GLY A 79 -6.66 -11.46 20.80
C GLY A 79 -5.28 -10.84 20.98
N ILE A 80 -5.03 -10.22 22.12
CA ILE A 80 -3.73 -9.66 22.49
C ILE A 80 -3.70 -9.37 23.99
N ASP A 81 -2.55 -9.59 24.64
CA ASP A 81 -2.34 -9.22 26.04
C ASP A 81 -2.30 -7.68 26.20
N LEU A 82 -3.32 -7.11 26.83
CA LEU A 82 -3.48 -5.66 27.03
C LEU A 82 -3.11 -5.22 28.44
N ASP A 83 -3.26 -6.10 29.46
CA ASP A 83 -3.02 -5.73 30.86
C ASP A 83 -1.67 -6.23 31.39
N GLY A 84 -0.91 -6.99 30.57
CA GLY A 84 0.44 -7.42 30.88
C GLY A 84 0.52 -8.68 31.74
N ASP A 85 -0.53 -9.50 31.76
CA ASP A 85 -0.58 -10.73 32.54
C ASP A 85 -0.13 -11.99 31.74
N ASN A 86 0.30 -11.81 30.49
CA ASN A 86 0.72 -12.82 29.51
C ASN A 86 -0.41 -13.76 29.06
N LEU A 87 -1.65 -13.36 29.21
CA LEU A 87 -2.82 -14.04 28.66
C LEU A 87 -3.47 -13.13 27.62
N ASP A 88 -3.91 -13.71 26.51
CA ASP A 88 -4.55 -12.92 25.48
C ASP A 88 -5.94 -12.45 25.94
N ASP A 89 -6.14 -11.14 25.89
CA ASP A 89 -7.41 -10.44 26.05
C ASP A 89 -8.15 -10.36 24.73
N GLU A 90 -9.43 -10.02 24.74
CA GLU A 90 -10.24 -9.91 23.54
C GLU A 90 -10.68 -8.46 23.27
N ILE A 91 -10.41 -7.97 22.07
CA ILE A 91 -10.90 -6.71 21.56
C ILE A 91 -11.92 -6.98 20.46
N LEU A 92 -13.15 -6.49 20.62
CA LEU A 92 -14.17 -6.59 19.59
C LEU A 92 -14.41 -5.22 18.98
N VAL A 93 -14.49 -5.19 17.66
CA VAL A 93 -15.00 -4.03 16.91
C VAL A 93 -16.46 -4.31 16.62
N VAL A 94 -17.35 -3.48 17.14
CA VAL A 94 -18.78 -3.63 16.96
C VAL A 94 -19.43 -2.36 16.41
N LYS A 95 -20.49 -2.57 15.63
CA LYS A 95 -21.44 -1.53 15.23
C LYS A 95 -22.69 -1.68 16.07
N LYS A 96 -23.20 -0.56 16.61
CA LYS A 96 -24.46 -0.55 17.36
C LYS A 96 -25.60 -0.06 16.50
N ALA A 97 -26.75 -0.69 16.62
CA ALA A 97 -27.94 -0.31 15.88
C ALA A 97 -28.28 1.16 16.09
N GLY A 98 -28.50 1.90 14.99
CA GLY A 98 -28.85 3.32 15.01
C GLY A 98 -27.70 4.28 15.39
N ASN A 99 -26.45 3.80 15.48
CA ASN A 99 -25.30 4.64 15.79
C ASN A 99 -24.30 4.65 14.61
N PRO A 100 -23.86 5.82 14.12
CA PRO A 100 -22.91 5.91 13.01
C PRO A 100 -21.47 5.58 13.39
N PHE A 101 -21.15 5.48 14.68
CA PHE A 101 -19.78 5.24 15.16
C PHE A 101 -19.49 3.77 15.38
N LEU A 102 -18.23 3.40 15.26
CA LEU A 102 -17.71 2.12 15.74
C LEU A 102 -17.44 2.16 17.25
N TYR A 103 -17.55 0.99 17.86
CA TYR A 103 -17.22 0.78 19.26
C TYR A 103 -16.16 -0.30 19.38
N LEU A 104 -15.21 -0.09 20.26
CA LEU A 104 -14.27 -1.10 20.74
C LEU A 104 -14.75 -1.63 22.08
N ILE A 105 -14.98 -2.92 22.16
CA ILE A 105 -15.34 -3.62 23.40
C ILE A 105 -14.10 -4.36 23.86
N ILE A 106 -13.69 -4.12 25.09
CA ILE A 106 -12.50 -4.72 25.69
C ILE A 106 -12.91 -5.73 26.74
N GLY A 107 -12.46 -6.95 26.57
CA GLY A 107 -12.62 -8.03 27.52
C GLY A 107 -11.27 -8.54 28.00
N LEU A 108 -11.02 -8.46 29.30
CA LEU A 108 -9.83 -9.04 29.91
C LEU A 108 -10.10 -10.50 30.28
N TYR A 109 -9.16 -11.37 29.95
CA TYR A 109 -9.26 -12.78 30.31
C TYR A 109 -9.15 -12.98 31.83
N ASN A 110 -10.05 -13.78 32.37
CA ASN A 110 -10.05 -14.13 33.77
C ASN A 110 -9.71 -15.62 33.95
N PRO A 111 -8.50 -15.93 34.39
CA PRO A 111 -8.07 -17.34 34.51
C PRO A 111 -8.83 -18.13 35.58
N GLN A 112 -9.51 -17.45 36.50
CA GLN A 112 -10.30 -18.14 37.54
C GLN A 112 -11.63 -18.65 37.01
N THR A 113 -12.28 -17.86 36.12
CA THR A 113 -13.56 -18.22 35.51
C THR A 113 -13.40 -18.83 34.12
N THR A 114 -12.20 -18.71 33.50
CA THR A 114 -11.91 -19.05 32.10
C THR A 114 -12.78 -18.31 31.09
N LEU A 115 -13.25 -17.14 31.46
CA LEU A 115 -14.10 -16.26 30.65
C LEU A 115 -13.45 -14.88 30.51
N TYR A 116 -13.95 -14.11 29.57
CA TYR A 116 -13.55 -12.71 29.38
C TYR A 116 -14.49 -11.78 30.16
N ASP A 117 -13.90 -10.98 31.06
CA ASP A 117 -14.63 -9.95 31.79
C ASP A 117 -14.66 -8.66 30.92
N ARG A 118 -15.83 -8.23 30.50
CA ARG A 118 -16.03 -6.99 29.72
C ARG A 118 -15.76 -5.76 30.61
N VAL A 119 -14.54 -5.20 30.46
CA VAL A 119 -14.05 -4.12 31.34
C VAL A 119 -14.26 -2.73 30.78
N SER A 120 -14.36 -2.58 29.46
CA SER A 120 -14.52 -1.26 28.86
C SER A 120 -15.28 -1.32 27.53
N GLU A 121 -15.92 -0.19 27.23
CA GLU A 121 -16.59 0.07 25.97
C GLU A 121 -16.18 1.47 25.51
N LEU A 122 -15.44 1.54 24.40
CA LEU A 122 -14.93 2.77 23.84
C LEU A 122 -15.67 3.13 22.56
N LYS A 123 -16.37 4.26 22.55
CA LYS A 123 -16.89 4.86 21.33
C LYS A 123 -15.74 5.50 20.58
N THR A 124 -15.49 5.07 19.34
CA THR A 124 -14.46 5.68 18.49
C THR A 124 -14.95 6.99 17.86
N GLU A 125 -14.04 7.81 17.38
CA GLU A 125 -14.37 9.02 16.60
C GLU A 125 -14.46 8.71 15.09
N VAL A 126 -14.10 7.48 14.67
CA VAL A 126 -14.09 7.09 13.27
C VAL A 126 -15.51 6.83 12.77
N THR A 127 -15.89 7.48 11.68
CA THR A 127 -17.19 7.32 11.01
C THR A 127 -17.05 6.61 9.67
N GLN A 128 -15.88 6.66 9.05
CA GLN A 128 -15.59 5.96 7.80
C GLN A 128 -15.05 4.55 8.09
N PHE A 129 -15.93 3.58 8.23
CA PHE A 129 -15.62 2.23 8.72
C PHE A 129 -14.55 1.49 7.92
N LYS A 130 -14.50 1.71 6.60
CA LYS A 130 -13.50 1.08 5.72
C LYS A 130 -12.07 1.54 6.01
N SER A 131 -11.91 2.70 6.63
CA SER A 131 -10.60 3.26 7.02
C SER A 131 -10.15 2.81 8.39
N PHE A 132 -11.04 2.20 9.18
CA PHE A 132 -10.75 1.85 10.56
C PHE A 132 -9.70 0.77 10.66
N SER A 133 -8.71 1.00 11.50
CA SER A 133 -7.76 -0.01 11.91
C SER A 133 -7.43 0.12 13.38
N TYR A 134 -7.10 -0.99 14.01
CA TYR A 134 -6.72 -1.06 15.41
C TYR A 134 -5.66 -2.13 15.63
N ASN A 135 -4.86 -1.93 16.67
CA ASN A 135 -3.77 -2.82 17.02
C ASN A 135 -3.33 -2.63 18.47
N GLY A 136 -2.62 -3.60 18.99
CA GLY A 136 -1.87 -3.46 20.23
C GLY A 136 -0.38 -3.35 19.96
N MET A 137 0.29 -2.36 20.54
CA MET A 137 1.73 -2.19 20.43
C MET A 137 2.31 -1.48 21.65
N ASP A 138 3.56 -1.79 21.99
CA ASP A 138 4.30 -1.01 22.97
C ASP A 138 4.83 0.28 22.34
N VAL A 139 4.07 1.37 22.46
CA VAL A 139 4.43 2.68 21.90
C VAL A 139 5.45 3.43 22.76
N ALA A 140 5.44 3.20 24.07
CA ALA A 140 6.31 3.89 25.03
C ALA A 140 7.68 3.24 25.20
N GLY A 141 7.84 1.97 24.82
CA GLY A 141 9.06 1.20 25.05
C GLY A 141 9.20 0.68 26.48
N ASP A 142 8.10 0.53 27.17
CA ASP A 142 8.05 0.10 28.58
C ASP A 142 7.44 -1.30 28.77
N HIS A 143 7.33 -2.07 27.67
CA HIS A 143 6.76 -3.40 27.59
C HIS A 143 5.26 -3.48 27.89
N ARG A 144 4.57 -2.34 27.98
CA ARG A 144 3.11 -2.32 28.12
C ARG A 144 2.45 -2.18 26.75
N THR A 145 1.53 -3.06 26.46
CA THR A 145 0.73 -2.98 25.23
C THR A 145 -0.26 -1.83 25.34
N ALA A 146 -0.19 -0.89 24.39
CA ALA A 146 -1.21 0.13 24.21
C ALA A 146 -2.17 -0.31 23.10
N LEU A 147 -3.47 -0.17 23.35
CA LEU A 147 -4.48 -0.24 22.29
C LEU A 147 -4.40 1.05 21.46
N VAL A 148 -4.11 0.91 20.18
CA VAL A 148 -4.04 1.99 19.20
C VAL A 148 -5.13 1.80 18.17
N TYR A 149 -5.90 2.83 17.87
CA TYR A 149 -6.78 2.81 16.70
C TYR A 149 -6.63 4.07 15.86
N GLN A 150 -6.91 3.94 14.57
CA GLN A 150 -6.89 5.05 13.62
C GLN A 150 -7.98 4.88 12.56
N GLY A 151 -8.32 5.99 11.90
CA GLY A 151 -9.27 6.04 10.80
C GLY A 151 -9.65 7.46 10.45
N PHE A 152 -10.71 7.61 9.65
CA PHE A 152 -11.18 8.92 9.20
C PHE A 152 -12.59 9.22 9.72
N THR A 153 -12.82 10.52 9.93
CA THR A 153 -14.13 11.10 10.20
C THR A 153 -14.82 11.50 8.88
N ASP A 154 -16.11 11.79 8.90
CA ASP A 154 -16.89 12.18 7.71
C ASP A 154 -16.40 13.49 7.07
N ASP A 155 -15.75 14.36 7.86
CA ASP A 155 -15.13 15.60 7.37
C ASP A 155 -13.75 15.37 6.72
N GLY A 156 -13.31 14.09 6.58
CA GLY A 156 -12.03 13.71 6.01
C GLY A 156 -10.85 13.89 6.96
N SER A 157 -11.06 14.24 8.24
CA SER A 157 -9.97 14.34 9.20
C SER A 157 -9.48 12.96 9.60
N SER A 158 -8.16 12.80 9.68
CA SER A 158 -7.50 11.64 10.27
C SER A 158 -7.59 11.70 11.79
N VAL A 159 -7.84 10.56 12.42
CA VAL A 159 -7.86 10.37 13.87
C VAL A 159 -6.96 9.20 14.23
N LEU A 160 -6.13 9.38 15.26
CA LEU A 160 -5.36 8.33 15.89
C LEU A 160 -5.44 8.49 17.40
N GLN A 161 -5.87 7.45 18.11
CA GLN A 161 -5.96 7.46 19.56
C GLN A 161 -5.28 6.23 20.16
N MET A 162 -4.71 6.41 21.35
CA MET A 162 -3.95 5.40 22.06
C MET A 162 -4.42 5.29 23.51
N TYR A 163 -4.52 4.08 24.01
CA TYR A 163 -5.00 3.78 25.36
C TYR A 163 -4.18 2.67 26.02
N TYR A 164 -3.85 2.84 27.29
CA TYR A 164 -3.52 1.71 28.14
C TYR A 164 -4.78 1.08 28.72
N CYS A 165 -4.79 -0.23 28.80
CA CYS A 165 -5.86 -1.00 29.40
C CYS A 165 -5.47 -1.49 30.79
N SER A 166 -6.44 -1.59 31.66
CA SER A 166 -6.33 -2.21 32.97
C SER A 166 -7.71 -2.71 33.41
N ARG A 167 -7.78 -3.49 34.47
CA ARG A 167 -9.06 -3.92 35.07
C ARG A 167 -9.94 -2.75 35.55
N ARG A 168 -9.39 -1.53 35.64
CA ARG A 168 -10.15 -0.29 35.97
C ARG A 168 -10.69 0.41 34.73
N GLY A 169 -10.38 -0.08 33.54
CA GLY A 169 -10.78 0.48 32.27
C GLY A 169 -9.61 1.06 31.48
N LEU A 170 -9.94 1.89 30.48
CA LEU A 170 -9.00 2.50 29.55
C LEU A 170 -8.49 3.86 30.05
N THR A 171 -7.20 4.08 29.91
CA THR A 171 -6.56 5.38 30.14
C THR A 171 -6.03 5.91 28.82
N LYS A 172 -6.52 7.07 28.36
CA LYS A 172 -6.07 7.70 27.12
C LYS A 172 -4.66 8.24 27.29
N ILE A 173 -3.72 7.82 26.44
CA ILE A 173 -2.32 8.22 26.46
C ILE A 173 -1.91 9.04 25.22
N GLY A 174 -2.70 9.00 24.14
CA GLY A 174 -2.52 9.79 22.94
C GLY A 174 -3.87 10.11 22.28
N ASP A 175 -3.98 11.34 21.74
CA ASP A 175 -5.18 11.85 21.07
C ASP A 175 -4.77 12.81 19.96
N PHE A 176 -4.87 12.37 18.73
CA PHE A 176 -4.37 13.10 17.56
C PHE A 176 -5.46 13.21 16.52
N LYS A 177 -5.63 14.41 15.99
CA LYS A 177 -6.52 14.70 14.87
C LYS A 177 -5.82 15.65 13.89
N SER A 178 -5.96 15.40 12.60
CA SER A 178 -5.34 16.20 11.54
C SER A 178 -6.20 16.17 10.27
N ASP A 179 -6.15 17.24 9.48
CA ASP A 179 -6.68 17.28 8.11
C ASP A 179 -5.73 16.67 7.07
N GLY A 180 -4.66 16.05 7.52
CA GLY A 180 -3.70 15.28 6.74
C GLY A 180 -3.28 14.01 7.48
N THR A 181 -2.10 13.51 7.16
CA THR A 181 -1.58 12.23 7.67
C THR A 181 -1.25 12.28 9.16
N ILE A 182 -1.53 11.18 9.87
CA ILE A 182 -1.02 10.88 11.19
C ILE A 182 -0.32 9.54 11.16
N PHE A 183 0.90 9.43 11.67
CA PHE A 183 1.59 8.16 11.74
C PHE A 183 2.48 8.02 12.98
N ILE A 184 2.75 6.77 13.36
CA ILE A 184 3.66 6.39 14.43
C ILE A 184 4.99 6.04 13.79
N GLN A 185 6.05 6.76 14.11
CA GLN A 185 7.38 6.46 13.62
C GLN A 185 8.01 5.34 14.46
N GLN A 186 8.04 4.14 13.91
CA GLN A 186 8.63 2.99 14.57
C GLN A 186 10.14 2.94 14.35
N TYR A 187 10.86 2.43 15.35
CA TYR A 187 12.30 2.18 15.30
C TYR A 187 12.58 0.74 15.70
N ASN A 188 13.63 0.17 15.14
CA ASN A 188 14.16 -1.08 15.66
C ASN A 188 14.67 -0.85 17.08
N ARG A 189 14.18 -1.65 18.02
CA ARG A 189 14.64 -1.63 19.40
C ARG A 189 15.83 -2.57 19.59
N THR A 190 16.57 -2.40 20.68
CA THR A 190 17.78 -3.17 20.96
C THR A 190 17.45 -4.60 21.33
N GLU A 191 18.42 -5.51 21.16
CA GLU A 191 18.30 -6.91 21.61
C GLU A 191 17.95 -7.02 23.11
N THR A 192 18.50 -6.16 23.95
CA THR A 192 18.21 -6.11 25.39
C THR A 192 16.74 -5.75 25.70
N TYR A 193 16.13 -4.93 24.84
CA TYR A 193 14.71 -4.66 24.91
C TYR A 193 13.92 -5.90 24.50
N GLU A 194 14.26 -6.54 23.39
CA GLU A 194 13.55 -7.75 22.91
C GLU A 194 13.60 -8.89 23.94
N LEU A 195 14.67 -8.93 24.72
CA LEU A 195 14.81 -9.89 25.83
C LEU A 195 14.19 -9.39 27.15
N SER A 196 13.44 -8.31 27.14
CA SER A 196 12.81 -7.66 28.32
C SER A 196 13.79 -7.28 29.44
N GLN A 197 15.05 -7.01 29.09
CA GLN A 197 16.11 -6.63 30.03
C GLN A 197 16.28 -5.12 30.21
N SER A 198 15.72 -4.32 29.31
CA SER A 198 15.78 -2.86 29.34
C SER A 198 14.54 -2.25 28.69
N SER A 199 14.22 -1.01 29.06
CA SER A 199 13.23 -0.21 28.33
C SER A 199 13.75 0.16 26.94
N GLY A 200 12.85 0.22 25.97
CA GLY A 200 13.12 0.66 24.61
C GLY A 200 12.86 2.16 24.42
N ARG A 201 13.25 2.67 23.25
CA ARG A 201 12.88 4.02 22.85
C ARG A 201 11.38 4.07 22.53
N SER A 202 10.69 5.11 22.99
CA SER A 202 9.31 5.39 22.59
C SER A 202 9.23 5.73 21.10
N PHE A 203 8.08 5.44 20.50
CA PHE A 203 7.80 5.78 19.11
C PHE A 203 7.13 7.14 19.03
N PRO A 204 7.72 8.17 18.40
CA PRO A 204 7.07 9.45 18.23
C PRO A 204 5.88 9.34 17.27
N VAL A 205 4.90 10.22 17.51
CA VAL A 205 3.75 10.39 16.63
C VAL A 205 3.93 11.66 15.82
N TRP A 206 3.72 11.57 14.52
CA TRP A 206 3.76 12.71 13.62
C TRP A 206 2.38 13.01 13.06
N THR A 207 2.01 14.27 13.06
CA THR A 207 0.83 14.78 12.37
C THR A 207 1.26 15.74 11.26
N TYR A 208 0.66 15.61 10.10
CA TYR A 208 0.86 16.48 8.96
C TYR A 208 -0.43 17.22 8.68
N SER A 209 -0.49 18.47 9.07
CA SER A 209 -1.66 19.32 8.88
C SER A 209 -1.42 20.36 7.81
N SER A 210 -2.48 20.87 7.20
CA SER A 210 -2.40 22.04 6.31
C SER A 210 -1.94 23.27 7.06
N ASP A 211 -1.05 24.05 6.46
CA ASP A 211 -0.66 25.36 7.01
C ASP A 211 -1.74 26.40 6.66
N THR A 212 -2.48 26.82 7.66
CA THR A 212 -3.57 27.79 7.54
C THR A 212 -3.14 29.23 7.84
N ARG A 213 -1.83 29.47 8.07
CA ARG A 213 -1.32 30.82 8.36
C ARG A 213 -1.46 31.72 7.15
N GLU A 214 -1.64 33.03 7.40
CA GLU A 214 -1.70 34.03 6.36
C GLU A 214 -0.40 34.07 5.55
N GLY A 215 -0.49 33.99 4.22
CA GLY A 215 0.65 33.95 3.32
C GLY A 215 1.28 32.57 3.10
N ALA A 216 0.78 31.51 3.75
CA ALA A 216 1.21 30.15 3.45
C ALA A 216 0.77 29.71 2.04
N GLY A 217 1.63 28.97 1.34
CA GLY A 217 1.26 28.35 0.06
C GLY A 217 0.14 27.34 0.22
N SER A 218 -0.66 27.12 -0.82
CA SER A 218 -1.84 26.24 -0.80
C SER A 218 -1.53 24.78 -0.41
N LEU A 219 -0.30 24.30 -0.67
CA LEU A 219 0.19 22.97 -0.30
C LEU A 219 1.20 23.00 0.85
N SER A 220 1.32 24.13 1.56
CA SER A 220 2.17 24.20 2.76
C SER A 220 1.60 23.38 3.89
N GLN A 221 2.49 22.74 4.65
CA GLN A 221 2.15 21.80 5.71
C GLN A 221 2.80 22.22 7.03
N VAL A 222 2.14 21.85 8.11
CA VAL A 222 2.69 21.89 9.46
C VAL A 222 2.90 20.46 9.90
N GLN A 223 4.14 20.09 10.16
CA GLN A 223 4.53 18.80 10.72
C GLN A 223 4.72 18.96 12.22
N THR A 224 3.95 18.23 13.01
CA THR A 224 4.06 18.27 14.47
C THR A 224 4.47 16.89 14.98
N GLU A 225 5.54 16.87 15.75
CA GLU A 225 6.04 15.68 16.44
C GLU A 225 5.53 15.69 17.87
N TYR A 226 5.05 14.53 18.30
CA TYR A 226 4.65 14.27 19.68
C TYR A 226 5.49 13.13 20.23
N ASP A 227 6.13 13.37 21.38
CA ASP A 227 6.92 12.40 22.09
C ASP A 227 6.20 11.92 23.36
N TRP A 228 6.54 10.72 23.79
CA TRP A 228 6.09 10.16 25.04
C TRP A 228 6.73 10.88 26.22
N ASP A 229 5.92 11.40 27.13
CA ASP A 229 6.36 11.97 28.40
C ASP A 229 6.15 10.92 29.52
N PRO A 230 7.23 10.36 30.09
CA PRO A 230 7.12 9.33 31.12
C PRO A 230 6.57 9.84 32.44
N ASP A 231 6.72 11.16 32.76
CA ASP A 231 6.21 11.74 33.98
C ASP A 231 4.70 12.00 33.90
N LEU A 232 4.22 12.43 32.73
CA LEU A 232 2.80 12.69 32.48
C LEU A 232 2.06 11.43 32.00
N GLN A 233 2.78 10.36 31.67
CA GLN A 233 2.24 9.11 31.09
C GLN A 233 1.32 9.35 29.87
N ARG A 234 1.75 10.26 28.98
CA ARG A 234 1.01 10.60 27.75
C ARG A 234 1.94 11.22 26.71
N TYR A 235 1.46 11.26 25.48
CA TYR A 235 2.12 12.00 24.41
C TYR A 235 1.95 13.50 24.56
N VAL A 236 3.03 14.25 24.36
CA VAL A 236 3.08 15.71 24.39
C VAL A 236 3.74 16.24 23.13
N GLN A 237 3.35 17.43 22.69
CA GLN A 237 3.98 18.06 21.54
C GLN A 237 5.45 18.38 21.85
N ALA A 238 6.36 17.81 21.05
CA ALA A 238 7.81 18.00 21.19
C ALA A 238 8.31 19.13 20.30
N ARG A 239 7.92 19.13 19.01
CA ARG A 239 8.30 20.18 18.07
C ARG A 239 7.29 20.35 16.96
N GLN A 240 7.41 21.50 16.27
CA GLN A 240 6.60 21.81 15.09
C GLN A 240 7.49 22.36 13.97
N ILE A 241 7.32 21.85 12.77
CA ILE A 241 8.09 22.22 11.59
C ILE A 241 7.12 22.72 10.53
N PHE A 242 7.40 23.89 9.97
CA PHE A 242 6.63 24.47 8.88
C PHE A 242 7.31 24.14 7.57
N VAL A 243 6.62 23.40 6.72
CA VAL A 243 7.12 22.98 5.40
C VAL A 243 6.40 23.81 4.34
N ALA A 244 7.16 24.65 3.65
CA ALA A 244 6.62 25.44 2.54
C ALA A 244 6.25 24.51 1.39
N GLY A 245 4.98 24.44 1.05
CA GLY A 245 4.49 23.78 -0.14
C GLY A 245 4.55 24.72 -1.34
N LYS A 246 4.53 24.16 -2.55
CA LYS A 246 4.44 24.97 -3.78
C LYS A 246 3.13 25.74 -3.79
N ASN A 247 3.22 26.99 -4.20
CA ASN A 247 2.03 27.80 -4.38
C ASN A 247 1.38 27.39 -5.70
N VAL A 248 0.28 26.68 -5.60
CA VAL A 248 -0.48 26.19 -6.75
C VAL A 248 -1.72 27.06 -6.88
N ALA A 249 -2.00 27.52 -8.11
CA ALA A 249 -3.19 28.30 -8.37
C ALA A 249 -4.46 27.51 -7.99
N ALA A 250 -5.40 28.17 -7.32
CA ALA A 250 -6.63 27.54 -6.86
C ALA A 250 -7.40 26.83 -8.00
N GLU A 251 -7.33 27.37 -9.21
CA GLU A 251 -7.94 26.78 -10.42
C GLU A 251 -7.30 25.45 -10.81
N ALA A 252 -5.97 25.31 -10.63
CA ALA A 252 -5.28 24.06 -10.91
C ALA A 252 -5.60 23.00 -9.87
N LEU A 253 -5.69 23.39 -8.57
CA LEU A 253 -6.13 22.49 -7.51
C LEU A 253 -7.59 22.06 -7.69
N ALA A 254 -8.48 22.98 -8.08
CA ALA A 254 -9.89 22.66 -8.31
C ALA A 254 -10.11 21.62 -9.42
N LYS A 255 -9.19 21.52 -10.37
CA LYS A 255 -9.24 20.50 -11.44
C LYS A 255 -8.89 19.09 -10.96
N ILE A 256 -8.12 18.97 -9.90
CA ILE A 256 -7.64 17.70 -9.37
C ILE A 256 -8.30 17.34 -8.03
N GLN A 257 -9.01 18.27 -7.43
CA GLN A 257 -9.68 18.14 -6.13
C GLN A 257 -11.12 18.66 -6.23
N ASP A 258 -11.93 18.03 -7.06
CA ASP A 258 -13.36 18.34 -7.18
C ASP A 258 -14.21 17.68 -6.06
N GLY A 259 -13.56 17.04 -5.10
CA GLY A 259 -14.19 16.30 -4.01
C GLY A 259 -14.52 14.84 -4.36
N THR A 260 -14.16 14.38 -5.57
CA THR A 260 -14.36 12.98 -5.97
C THR A 260 -13.05 12.20 -5.95
N VAL A 261 -13.13 10.94 -5.51
CA VAL A 261 -12.01 9.99 -5.57
C VAL A 261 -11.55 9.79 -7.00
N GLU A 262 -12.49 9.72 -7.94
CA GLU A 262 -12.22 9.47 -9.34
C GLU A 262 -11.31 10.53 -9.95
N THR A 263 -11.61 11.80 -9.78
CA THR A 263 -10.81 12.92 -10.30
C THR A 263 -9.41 12.91 -9.70
N PHE A 264 -9.30 12.74 -8.38
CA PHE A 264 -8.01 12.74 -7.71
C PHE A 264 -7.17 11.50 -8.09
N ALA A 265 -7.78 10.33 -8.14
CA ALA A 265 -7.11 9.09 -8.52
C ALA A 265 -6.66 9.08 -9.98
N ASN A 266 -7.49 9.61 -10.91
CA ASN A 266 -7.09 9.82 -12.29
C ASN A 266 -5.90 10.78 -12.42
N TYR A 267 -5.86 11.82 -11.58
CA TYR A 267 -4.71 12.71 -11.53
C TYR A 267 -3.44 12.01 -11.05
N LEU A 268 -3.55 11.14 -10.04
CA LEU A 268 -2.42 10.35 -9.54
C LEU A 268 -1.97 9.27 -10.53
N ASN A 269 -2.83 8.88 -11.47
CA ASN A 269 -2.55 7.79 -12.42
C ASN A 269 -1.19 7.96 -13.11
N GLY A 270 -0.42 6.89 -13.17
CA GLY A 270 0.90 6.86 -13.80
C GLY A 270 2.05 6.52 -12.84
N LEU A 271 3.28 6.69 -13.35
CA LEU A 271 4.49 6.30 -12.65
C LEU A 271 5.05 7.47 -11.82
N TRP A 272 5.44 7.14 -10.59
CA TRP A 272 6.06 8.04 -9.65
C TRP A 272 7.39 7.46 -9.17
N TYR A 273 8.47 8.22 -9.17
CA TYR A 273 9.77 7.78 -8.67
C TYR A 273 10.10 8.44 -7.33
N LYS A 274 10.70 7.67 -6.43
CA LYS A 274 11.13 8.15 -5.13
C LYS A 274 12.36 9.07 -5.28
N THR A 275 12.35 10.23 -4.62
CA THR A 275 13.40 11.24 -4.75
C THR A 275 14.40 11.26 -3.59
N ASP A 276 14.07 10.63 -2.49
CA ASP A 276 14.82 10.60 -1.23
C ASP A 276 15.29 9.18 -0.87
N ASN A 277 15.81 8.45 -1.85
CA ASN A 277 16.40 7.13 -1.60
C ASN A 277 17.67 7.27 -0.74
N GLU A 278 17.79 6.41 0.27
CA GLU A 278 18.98 6.32 1.13
C GLU A 278 20.05 5.39 0.53
N ASP A 279 19.66 4.59 -0.45
CA ASP A 279 20.50 3.65 -1.20
C ASP A 279 20.51 3.99 -2.69
N ASP A 280 21.32 3.28 -3.46
CA ASP A 280 21.45 3.48 -4.92
C ASP A 280 20.30 2.86 -5.73
N LEU A 281 19.32 2.22 -5.06
CA LEU A 281 18.20 1.58 -5.73
C LEU A 281 17.07 2.58 -6.03
N MET A 282 16.68 2.62 -7.29
CA MET A 282 15.53 3.42 -7.71
C MET A 282 14.24 2.66 -7.39
N ARG A 283 13.31 3.36 -6.73
CA ARG A 283 11.99 2.86 -6.39
C ARG A 283 10.91 3.65 -7.08
N TYR A 284 9.93 2.93 -7.60
CA TYR A 284 8.82 3.51 -8.32
C TYR A 284 7.50 2.99 -7.76
N ILE A 285 6.49 3.84 -7.77
CA ILE A 285 5.10 3.46 -7.53
C ILE A 285 4.32 3.78 -8.79
N PHE A 286 3.66 2.79 -9.34
CA PHE A 286 2.70 2.97 -10.41
C PHE A 286 1.28 2.89 -9.85
N LEU A 287 0.53 3.94 -10.04
CA LEU A 287 -0.88 4.02 -9.65
C LEU A 287 -1.72 3.82 -10.92
N ASP A 288 -2.43 2.70 -11.00
CA ASP A 288 -3.34 2.38 -12.09
C ASP A 288 -4.78 2.41 -11.59
N TYR A 289 -5.40 3.57 -11.68
CA TYR A 289 -6.78 3.72 -11.24
C TYR A 289 -7.76 2.91 -12.10
N LYS A 290 -7.51 2.80 -13.40
CA LYS A 290 -8.39 2.08 -14.33
C LYS A 290 -8.52 0.60 -14.00
N ASN A 291 -7.40 -0.02 -13.60
CA ASN A 291 -7.35 -1.43 -13.22
C ASN A 291 -7.49 -1.61 -11.69
N ALA A 292 -7.61 -0.51 -10.94
CA ALA A 292 -7.66 -0.48 -9.48
C ALA A 292 -6.43 -1.17 -8.85
N GLU A 293 -5.23 -0.84 -9.33
CA GLU A 293 -3.96 -1.43 -8.89
C GLU A 293 -2.96 -0.39 -8.42
N VAL A 294 -2.16 -0.77 -7.44
CA VAL A 294 -0.95 -0.06 -7.03
C VAL A 294 0.23 -1.01 -7.18
N ILE A 295 1.22 -0.62 -7.98
CA ILE A 295 2.36 -1.46 -8.32
C ILE A 295 3.63 -0.82 -7.78
N PHE A 296 4.39 -1.58 -7.00
CA PHE A 296 5.69 -1.20 -6.46
C PHE A 296 6.78 -1.85 -7.29
N LEU A 297 7.78 -1.07 -7.68
CA LEU A 297 8.86 -1.51 -8.54
C LEU A 297 10.19 -1.14 -7.89
N GLU A 298 11.04 -2.15 -7.64
CA GLU A 298 12.39 -1.99 -7.10
C GLU A 298 13.34 -2.96 -7.81
N GLY A 299 14.25 -2.44 -8.63
CA GLY A 299 15.13 -3.28 -9.46
C GLY A 299 14.32 -4.25 -10.32
N ASP A 300 14.53 -5.56 -10.09
CA ASP A 300 13.82 -6.65 -10.77
C ASP A 300 12.56 -7.12 -10.03
N SER A 301 12.26 -6.51 -8.89
CA SER A 301 11.13 -6.91 -8.05
C SER A 301 9.91 -6.06 -8.34
N GLN A 302 8.75 -6.75 -8.41
CA GLN A 302 7.45 -6.13 -8.54
C GLN A 302 6.51 -6.67 -7.48
N GLU A 303 5.78 -5.77 -6.82
CA GLU A 303 4.66 -6.11 -5.96
C GLU A 303 3.40 -5.43 -6.47
N VAL A 304 2.34 -6.20 -6.70
CA VAL A 304 1.05 -5.70 -7.17
C VAL A 304 0.03 -5.78 -6.04
N TYR A 305 -0.67 -4.69 -5.81
CA TYR A 305 -1.72 -4.58 -4.80
C TYR A 305 -3.02 -4.12 -5.44
N ASN A 306 -4.09 -4.87 -5.22
CA ASN A 306 -5.43 -4.51 -5.66
C ASN A 306 -6.03 -3.45 -4.74
N TRP A 307 -6.47 -2.34 -5.30
CA TRP A 307 -7.11 -1.24 -4.62
C TRP A 307 -8.52 -1.63 -4.17
N GLN A 308 -8.73 -1.67 -2.86
CA GLN A 308 -10.02 -2.07 -2.28
C GLN A 308 -10.89 -0.87 -1.89
N ASN A 309 -10.28 0.09 -1.19
CA ASN A 309 -10.98 1.25 -0.66
C ASN A 309 -10.11 2.50 -0.70
N SER A 310 -10.77 3.65 -0.72
CA SER A 310 -10.09 4.94 -0.69
C SER A 310 -10.92 5.99 0.04
N ASN A 311 -10.23 6.93 0.68
CA ASN A 311 -10.82 8.10 1.30
C ASN A 311 -10.02 9.34 0.93
N LEU A 312 -10.71 10.38 0.47
CA LEU A 312 -10.09 11.68 0.23
C LEU A 312 -9.96 12.46 1.53
N TYR A 313 -8.86 13.18 1.64
CA TYR A 313 -8.68 14.27 2.59
C TYR A 313 -8.12 15.50 1.85
N ARG A 314 -7.95 16.62 2.55
CA ARG A 314 -7.76 17.93 1.89
C ARG A 314 -6.79 17.98 0.72
N ASN A 315 -5.60 17.40 0.83
CA ASN A 315 -4.58 17.43 -0.23
C ASN A 315 -4.08 16.02 -0.59
N GLY A 316 -4.88 15.00 -0.38
CA GLY A 316 -4.43 13.65 -0.57
C GLY A 316 -5.53 12.59 -0.55
N ILE A 317 -5.08 11.35 -0.61
CA ILE A 317 -5.93 10.17 -0.64
C ILE A 317 -5.32 9.06 0.21
N TYR A 318 -6.15 8.43 1.00
CA TYR A 318 -5.84 7.19 1.67
C TYR A 318 -6.33 6.00 0.83
N LEU A 319 -5.48 5.00 0.67
CA LEU A 319 -5.78 3.77 -0.05
C LEU A 319 -5.61 2.57 0.86
N SER A 320 -6.58 1.65 0.83
CA SER A 320 -6.45 0.31 1.39
C SER A 320 -6.37 -0.69 0.26
N THR A 321 -5.36 -1.55 0.29
CA THR A 321 -5.08 -2.50 -0.79
C THR A 321 -4.78 -3.89 -0.25
N VAL A 322 -4.91 -4.90 -1.11
CA VAL A 322 -4.57 -6.31 -0.84
C VAL A 322 -3.61 -6.79 -1.91
N ASN A 323 -2.56 -7.52 -1.51
CA ASN A 323 -1.59 -8.06 -2.47
C ASN A 323 -2.25 -9.02 -3.45
N ALA A 324 -1.91 -8.91 -4.73
CA ALA A 324 -2.51 -9.72 -5.78
C ALA A 324 -2.08 -11.21 -5.74
N SER A 325 -0.92 -11.51 -5.16
CA SER A 325 -0.34 -12.86 -5.15
C SER A 325 -0.37 -13.53 -3.77
N ILE A 326 -0.41 -12.75 -2.70
CA ILE A 326 -0.39 -13.26 -1.32
C ILE A 326 -1.72 -12.90 -0.66
N GLU A 327 -2.53 -13.91 -0.40
CA GLU A 327 -3.81 -13.74 0.29
C GLU A 327 -3.61 -13.11 1.67
N ASN A 328 -4.51 -12.19 2.04
CA ASN A 328 -4.52 -11.49 3.32
C ASN A 328 -3.32 -10.56 3.60
N LEU A 329 -2.38 -10.38 2.68
CA LEU A 329 -1.36 -9.35 2.80
C LEU A 329 -1.96 -8.00 2.40
N ARG A 330 -2.20 -7.16 3.39
CA ARG A 330 -2.77 -5.83 3.21
C ARG A 330 -1.70 -4.77 3.35
N ARG A 331 -1.77 -3.76 2.50
CA ARG A 331 -0.93 -2.56 2.58
C ARG A 331 -1.83 -1.33 2.47
N ARG A 332 -1.56 -0.32 3.26
CA ARG A 332 -2.30 0.92 3.27
C ARG A 332 -1.37 2.05 2.89
N PHE A 333 -1.86 2.99 2.10
CA PHE A 333 -1.09 4.12 1.62
C PHE A 333 -1.78 5.41 1.98
N ASP A 334 -0.98 6.34 2.43
CA ASP A 334 -1.37 7.72 2.60
C ASP A 334 -0.58 8.55 1.61
N ILE A 335 -1.26 9.17 0.66
CA ILE A 335 -0.66 9.92 -0.44
C ILE A 335 -1.09 11.38 -0.32
N SER A 336 -0.16 12.29 -0.08
CA SER A 336 -0.40 13.74 -0.03
C SER A 336 0.40 14.49 -1.07
N LEU A 337 -0.26 15.42 -1.77
CA LEU A 337 0.40 16.30 -2.73
C LEU A 337 1.23 17.35 -2.00
N THR A 338 2.48 17.50 -2.44
CA THR A 338 3.41 18.57 -2.04
C THR A 338 3.67 19.55 -3.18
N GLY A 339 3.27 19.19 -4.39
CA GLY A 339 3.29 19.98 -5.63
C GLY A 339 2.37 19.33 -6.66
N LEU A 340 2.19 19.96 -7.82
CA LEU A 340 1.37 19.36 -8.90
C LEU A 340 1.97 18.04 -9.43
N ASP A 341 3.28 17.91 -9.38
CA ASP A 341 4.03 16.74 -9.83
C ASP A 341 4.85 16.11 -8.71
N GLU A 342 4.52 16.43 -7.47
CA GLU A 342 5.20 15.95 -6.28
C GLU A 342 4.20 15.47 -5.25
N MET A 343 4.45 14.30 -4.70
CA MET A 343 3.65 13.72 -3.62
C MET A 343 4.54 13.14 -2.53
N ARG A 344 3.99 13.06 -1.35
CA ARG A 344 4.55 12.28 -0.25
C ARG A 344 3.71 11.04 -0.07
N VAL A 345 4.39 9.91 0.07
CA VAL A 345 3.75 8.62 0.33
C VAL A 345 4.18 8.11 1.69
N HIS A 346 3.22 7.65 2.44
CA HIS A 346 3.44 6.92 3.67
C HIS A 346 2.74 5.57 3.57
N VAL A 347 3.49 4.50 3.80
CA VAL A 347 3.04 3.12 3.66
C VAL A 347 2.91 2.50 5.04
N TYR A 348 1.82 1.78 5.26
CA TYR A 348 1.56 1.02 6.47
C TYR A 348 1.35 -0.44 6.11
N ASP A 349 2.20 -1.32 6.61
CA ASP A 349 1.97 -2.77 6.49
C ASP A 349 1.01 -3.26 7.58
N ASP A 350 0.34 -4.36 7.31
CA ASP A 350 -0.46 -5.01 8.35
C ASP A 350 0.49 -5.64 9.39
N VAL A 351 0.26 -5.30 10.65
CA VAL A 351 1.15 -5.56 11.79
C VAL A 351 1.49 -7.04 12.02
N ARG A 352 0.77 -7.95 11.39
CA ARG A 352 1.01 -9.39 11.50
C ARG A 352 2.26 -9.88 10.77
N MET A 353 2.82 -9.08 9.87
CA MET A 353 4.05 -9.39 9.15
C MET A 353 5.10 -8.31 9.43
N ARG A 354 5.98 -8.55 10.39
CA ARG A 354 7.20 -7.75 10.65
C ARG A 354 8.23 -7.98 9.54
N ILE A 355 7.91 -7.58 8.33
CA ILE A 355 8.88 -7.43 7.27
C ILE A 355 9.11 -5.94 7.16
N GLY A 356 10.30 -5.45 7.54
CA GLY A 356 10.65 -4.02 7.60
C GLY A 356 10.66 -3.30 6.24
N ALA A 357 9.67 -3.60 5.40
CA ALA A 357 9.51 -3.04 4.07
C ALA A 357 8.88 -1.63 4.06
N ASP A 358 8.19 -1.23 5.13
CA ASP A 358 7.46 0.05 5.21
C ASP A 358 8.38 1.24 5.00
N ALA A 359 9.53 1.24 5.69
CA ALA A 359 10.47 2.35 5.65
C ALA A 359 11.05 2.59 4.25
N LEU A 360 11.16 1.56 3.41
CA LEU A 360 11.73 1.64 2.07
C LEU A 360 10.86 2.46 1.11
N TRP A 361 9.54 2.37 1.26
CA TRP A 361 8.57 3.01 0.39
C TRP A 361 8.07 4.36 0.90
N ASN A 362 8.34 4.69 2.16
CA ASN A 362 8.03 6.00 2.72
C ASN A 362 8.92 7.07 2.13
N GLY A 363 8.35 8.21 1.75
CA GLY A 363 9.16 9.33 1.26
C GLY A 363 8.48 10.22 0.24
N ASN A 364 9.30 11.03 -0.41
CA ASN A 364 8.87 11.97 -1.41
C ASN A 364 9.01 11.37 -2.80
N TYR A 365 7.97 11.56 -3.61
CA TYR A 365 7.89 11.03 -4.97
C TYR A 365 7.63 12.16 -5.95
N LYS A 366 8.15 11.99 -7.15
CA LYS A 366 7.91 12.88 -8.26
C LYS A 366 7.27 12.12 -9.40
N LYS A 367 6.22 12.73 -9.99
CA LYS A 367 5.54 12.12 -11.12
C LYS A 367 6.49 12.05 -12.29
N MET A 368 6.61 10.86 -12.85
CA MET A 368 7.27 10.67 -14.11
C MET A 368 6.34 11.23 -15.17
N LYS A 369 6.66 12.43 -15.68
CA LYS A 369 5.81 13.10 -16.64
C LYS A 369 5.80 12.27 -17.92
N SER A 370 4.63 11.80 -18.29
CA SER A 370 4.43 11.51 -19.69
C SER A 370 4.49 12.86 -20.43
N ALA A 371 5.10 12.87 -21.58
CA ALA A 371 5.36 14.08 -22.35
C ALA A 371 4.17 15.01 -22.59
N ASN A 372 2.96 14.62 -22.25
CA ASN A 372 1.70 15.30 -22.50
C ASN A 372 1.29 16.36 -21.48
N GLU A 373 2.01 16.53 -20.36
CA GLU A 373 1.57 17.40 -19.26
C GLU A 373 2.44 18.65 -19.04
N PHE A 374 3.32 19.03 -19.98
CA PHE A 374 4.05 20.28 -19.86
C PHE A 374 3.28 21.46 -20.44
N PRO A 375 2.96 22.50 -19.62
CA PRO A 375 2.66 23.80 -20.20
C PRO A 375 3.95 24.35 -20.79
N SER A 376 4.01 24.36 -22.09
CA SER A 376 4.79 25.23 -22.98
C SER A 376 6.13 25.77 -22.44
N ASN A 377 7.19 25.03 -22.66
CA ASN A 377 8.39 25.54 -23.32
C ASN A 377 8.98 24.35 -24.10
N GLU A 378 8.55 24.27 -25.33
CA GLU A 378 9.16 23.62 -26.51
C GLU A 378 10.03 22.39 -26.27
N ILE A 379 9.43 21.29 -25.77
CA ILE A 379 9.83 19.95 -26.17
C ILE A 379 8.63 19.40 -26.93
N ASP A 380 8.82 19.10 -28.19
CA ASP A 380 7.80 18.55 -29.07
C ASP A 380 7.39 17.16 -28.57
N THR A 381 6.28 17.11 -27.84
CA THR A 381 5.76 15.89 -27.18
C THR A 381 4.98 15.00 -28.14
N SER A 382 4.74 15.49 -29.36
CA SER A 382 4.05 14.75 -30.41
C SER A 382 4.72 13.41 -30.71
N ASP A 383 6.04 13.34 -30.59
CA ASP A 383 6.85 12.16 -30.90
C ASP A 383 6.67 11.01 -29.88
N LEU A 384 6.49 11.31 -28.59
CA LEU A 384 6.28 10.27 -27.56
C LEU A 384 4.86 9.69 -27.63
N GLU A 385 3.85 10.54 -27.79
CA GLU A 385 2.48 10.07 -27.97
C GLU A 385 2.33 9.27 -29.26
N GLU A 386 2.96 9.72 -30.32
CA GLU A 386 3.00 9.00 -31.56
C GLU A 386 3.66 7.62 -31.38
N LEU A 387 4.78 7.55 -30.64
CA LEU A 387 5.46 6.30 -30.35
C LEU A 387 4.57 5.35 -29.53
N ARG A 388 3.90 5.86 -28.50
CA ARG A 388 2.95 5.06 -27.70
C ARG A 388 1.78 4.57 -28.49
N SER A 389 1.13 5.47 -29.23
CA SER A 389 0.00 5.09 -30.08
C SER A 389 0.42 4.03 -31.10
N ARG A 390 1.59 4.21 -31.71
CA ARG A 390 2.11 3.26 -32.70
C ARG A 390 2.41 1.90 -32.13
N LEU A 391 2.96 1.83 -30.90
CA LEU A 391 3.17 0.56 -30.19
C LEU A 391 1.87 -0.23 -30.01
N GLU A 392 0.77 0.45 -29.68
CA GLU A 392 -0.52 -0.20 -29.38
C GLU A 392 -1.42 -0.38 -30.62
N GLU A 393 -1.27 0.44 -31.65
CA GLU A 393 -1.99 0.33 -32.94
C GLU A 393 -1.60 -0.93 -33.72
N ILE A 394 -0.33 -1.29 -33.66
CA ILE A 394 0.18 -2.50 -34.31
C ILE A 394 -0.16 -3.71 -33.46
N LYS A 395 -0.94 -4.62 -33.99
CA LYS A 395 -1.36 -5.83 -33.26
C LYS A 395 -0.20 -6.71 -32.84
N GLN A 396 0.80 -6.83 -33.73
CA GLN A 396 1.99 -7.64 -33.49
C GLN A 396 3.23 -6.99 -34.09
N TRP A 397 4.31 -7.09 -33.34
CA TRP A 397 5.65 -6.74 -33.75
C TRP A 397 6.50 -8.00 -33.78
N SER A 398 7.27 -8.22 -34.83
CA SER A 398 8.12 -9.39 -34.95
C SER A 398 9.60 -9.03 -34.76
N ALA A 399 10.32 -9.84 -34.00
CA ALA A 399 11.76 -9.78 -33.88
C ALA A 399 12.42 -10.70 -34.90
N PRO A 400 13.71 -10.47 -35.28
CA PRO A 400 14.42 -11.27 -36.28
C PRO A 400 14.54 -12.77 -35.96
N ASP A 401 14.48 -13.14 -34.70
CA ASP A 401 14.49 -14.53 -34.21
C ASP A 401 13.11 -15.21 -34.20
N GLY A 402 12.07 -14.51 -34.70
CA GLY A 402 10.72 -15.01 -34.80
C GLY A 402 9.87 -14.75 -33.53
N ALA A 403 10.40 -14.08 -32.51
CA ALA A 403 9.59 -13.71 -31.36
C ALA A 403 8.56 -12.63 -31.72
N LEU A 404 7.33 -12.80 -31.25
CA LEU A 404 6.20 -11.92 -31.49
C LEU A 404 5.88 -11.13 -30.23
N PHE A 405 5.80 -9.82 -30.37
CA PHE A 405 5.47 -8.88 -29.29
C PHE A 405 4.10 -8.27 -29.55
N SER A 406 3.29 -8.14 -28.53
CA SER A 406 2.08 -7.31 -28.58
C SER A 406 1.99 -6.39 -27.38
N PHE A 407 1.49 -5.18 -27.61
CA PHE A 407 1.37 -4.12 -26.61
C PHE A 407 -0.08 -3.64 -26.60
N LYS A 408 -0.69 -3.59 -25.42
CA LYS A 408 -2.07 -3.14 -25.28
C LYS A 408 -2.36 -2.65 -23.87
N ASN A 409 -2.81 -1.40 -23.75
CA ASN A 409 -3.22 -0.81 -22.47
C ASN A 409 -2.15 -0.94 -21.35
N GLY A 410 -0.88 -0.72 -21.68
CA GLY A 410 0.20 -0.86 -20.71
C GLY A 410 0.64 -2.28 -20.41
N LEU A 411 0.01 -3.30 -21.03
CA LEU A 411 0.40 -4.70 -20.93
C LEU A 411 1.18 -5.12 -22.18
N TYR A 412 2.15 -6.00 -21.99
CA TYR A 412 2.85 -6.63 -23.10
C TYR A 412 2.80 -8.15 -23.02
N THR A 413 2.87 -8.79 -24.18
CA THR A 413 3.11 -10.23 -24.29
C THR A 413 4.20 -10.49 -25.31
N ILE A 414 5.06 -11.46 -25.03
CA ILE A 414 6.09 -11.95 -25.94
C ILE A 414 5.88 -13.45 -26.12
N GLN A 415 5.87 -13.90 -27.35
CA GLN A 415 5.76 -15.30 -27.69
C GLN A 415 6.89 -15.67 -28.65
N SER A 416 7.77 -16.56 -28.21
CA SER A 416 8.81 -17.19 -29.03
C SER A 416 8.56 -18.70 -29.10
N GLU A 417 9.44 -19.45 -29.78
CA GLU A 417 9.35 -20.91 -29.82
C GLU A 417 9.47 -21.57 -28.44
N THR A 418 10.20 -20.97 -27.51
CA THR A 418 10.55 -21.57 -26.23
C THR A 418 10.03 -20.78 -25.01
N ILE A 419 9.76 -19.49 -25.16
CA ILE A 419 9.41 -18.59 -24.06
C ILE A 419 8.06 -17.93 -24.35
N ARG A 420 7.23 -17.90 -23.34
CA ARG A 420 6.03 -17.08 -23.31
C ARG A 420 6.10 -16.15 -22.10
N GLU A 421 6.26 -14.87 -22.37
CA GLU A 421 6.42 -13.84 -21.36
C GLU A 421 5.28 -12.83 -21.44
N ASN A 422 4.81 -12.38 -20.29
CA ASN A 422 3.83 -11.31 -20.17
C ASN A 422 4.15 -10.42 -18.98
N GLY A 423 3.68 -9.19 -19.03
CA GLY A 423 3.92 -8.22 -17.98
C GLY A 423 3.35 -6.85 -18.33
N VAL A 424 3.80 -5.86 -17.57
CA VAL A 424 3.47 -4.45 -17.81
C VAL A 424 4.64 -3.74 -18.47
N TYR A 425 4.35 -2.75 -19.30
CA TYR A 425 5.38 -1.91 -19.90
C TYR A 425 5.05 -0.43 -19.74
N PHE A 426 6.10 0.35 -19.80
CA PHE A 426 6.06 1.79 -19.67
C PHE A 426 6.91 2.46 -20.72
N VAL A 427 6.39 3.43 -21.43
CA VAL A 427 7.18 4.33 -22.28
C VAL A 427 7.21 5.72 -21.66
N SER A 428 8.39 6.24 -21.42
CA SER A 428 8.62 7.57 -20.86
C SER A 428 9.71 8.29 -21.64
N GLN A 429 9.77 9.60 -21.48
CA GLN A 429 10.87 10.40 -21.97
C GLN A 429 11.74 10.86 -20.82
N ILE A 430 13.04 10.54 -20.89
CA ILE A 430 14.03 11.02 -19.94
C ILE A 430 14.97 11.95 -20.71
N GLN A 431 14.92 13.24 -20.39
CA GLN A 431 15.60 14.28 -21.16
C GLN A 431 15.19 14.23 -22.65
N SER A 432 16.11 13.86 -23.54
CA SER A 432 15.91 13.81 -24.99
C SER A 432 15.75 12.42 -25.56
N VAL A 433 15.67 11.37 -24.70
CA VAL A 433 15.56 9.98 -25.15
C VAL A 433 14.28 9.33 -24.66
N PHE A 434 13.71 8.45 -25.47
CA PHE A 434 12.58 7.62 -25.07
C PHE A 434 13.08 6.34 -24.43
N VAL A 435 12.45 5.97 -23.34
CA VAL A 435 12.78 4.79 -22.55
C VAL A 435 11.53 3.93 -22.41
N VAL A 436 11.66 2.63 -22.68
CA VAL A 436 10.65 1.66 -22.34
C VAL A 436 11.14 0.79 -21.18
N GLN A 437 10.30 0.64 -20.18
CA GLN A 437 10.54 -0.24 -19.05
C GLN A 437 9.59 -1.41 -19.15
N PHE A 438 10.12 -2.61 -18.96
CA PHE A 438 9.35 -3.85 -18.95
C PHE A 438 9.40 -4.46 -17.57
N ASN A 439 8.28 -4.95 -17.11
CA ASN A 439 8.18 -5.65 -15.86
C ASN A 439 7.45 -6.97 -16.08
N SER A 440 8.24 -8.03 -16.13
CA SER A 440 7.78 -9.37 -16.43
C SER A 440 7.07 -9.99 -15.23
N GLN A 441 5.94 -10.62 -15.50
CA GLN A 441 5.22 -11.48 -14.56
C GLN A 441 5.53 -12.98 -14.77
N SER A 442 6.47 -13.27 -15.65
CA SER A 442 6.84 -14.64 -16.02
C SER A 442 8.19 -15.01 -15.40
N ASP A 443 8.35 -16.28 -15.04
CA ASP A 443 9.61 -16.81 -14.50
C ASP A 443 10.70 -16.84 -15.58
N ASP A 444 10.35 -17.20 -16.83
CA ASP A 444 11.24 -17.19 -17.98
C ASP A 444 11.15 -15.85 -18.70
N ARG A 445 12.27 -15.17 -18.86
CA ARG A 445 12.34 -13.84 -19.48
C ARG A 445 13.01 -13.87 -20.82
N TYR A 446 12.37 -13.27 -21.80
CA TYR A 446 12.93 -12.96 -23.11
C TYR A 446 13.56 -11.57 -23.13
N ILE A 447 13.00 -10.63 -22.36
CA ILE A 447 13.40 -9.23 -22.38
C ILE A 447 13.92 -8.77 -21.00
N GLY A 448 14.87 -7.83 -21.00
CA GLY A 448 15.34 -7.16 -19.78
C GLY A 448 14.39 -6.05 -19.34
N ASN A 449 14.78 -5.34 -18.29
CA ASN A 449 13.86 -4.39 -17.63
C ASN A 449 13.79 -3.02 -18.31
N VAL A 450 14.88 -2.50 -18.85
CA VAL A 450 14.97 -1.12 -19.34
C VAL A 450 15.65 -1.06 -20.71
N TYR A 451 15.03 -0.33 -21.64
CA TYR A 451 15.59 -0.10 -22.98
C TYR A 451 15.38 1.35 -23.41
N LEU A 452 16.36 1.90 -24.11
CA LEU A 452 16.14 3.05 -24.99
C LEU A 452 15.32 2.56 -26.18
N ILE A 453 14.25 3.28 -26.52
CA ILE A 453 13.38 2.93 -27.64
C ILE A 453 13.41 4.05 -28.67
N ARG A 454 13.53 3.71 -29.93
CA ARG A 454 13.45 4.66 -31.06
C ARG A 454 12.94 3.98 -32.30
N TYR A 455 12.45 4.79 -33.23
CA TYR A 455 12.17 4.32 -34.60
C TYR A 455 13.44 3.93 -35.34
N GLY A 456 13.29 2.99 -36.25
CA GLY A 456 14.32 2.66 -37.22
C GLY A 456 14.53 3.76 -38.26
N THR A 457 15.46 3.55 -39.18
CA THR A 457 15.69 4.44 -40.30
C THR A 457 15.72 3.64 -41.59
N LYS A 458 15.16 4.20 -42.65
CA LYS A 458 15.24 3.61 -44.00
C LYS A 458 15.85 4.60 -44.99
N THR A 459 16.64 4.07 -45.90
CA THR A 459 17.21 4.85 -47.00
C THR A 459 16.21 4.90 -48.13
N VAL A 460 15.76 6.09 -48.49
CA VAL A 460 14.86 6.29 -49.63
C VAL A 460 15.68 6.71 -50.82
N GLU A 461 15.69 5.84 -51.84
CA GLU A 461 16.34 6.11 -53.10
C GLU A 461 15.53 7.16 -53.90
N PRO A 462 16.16 8.17 -54.44
CA PRO A 462 15.48 9.17 -55.28
C PRO A 462 14.96 8.50 -56.54
N THR A 463 13.79 8.95 -57.00
CA THR A 463 13.17 8.49 -58.25
C THR A 463 14.08 8.77 -59.42
N ALA A 464 13.86 8.09 -60.57
CA ALA A 464 14.68 8.26 -61.79
C ALA A 464 14.75 9.76 -62.24
N LYS A 465 13.68 10.54 -62.07
CA LYS A 465 13.62 11.94 -62.36
C LYS A 465 14.43 12.81 -61.39
N GLU A 466 14.44 12.41 -60.10
CA GLU A 466 15.20 13.10 -59.05
C GLU A 466 16.70 12.79 -59.13
N LYS A 467 17.06 11.53 -59.51
CA LYS A 467 18.47 11.14 -59.76
C LYS A 467 19.05 11.98 -60.93
N GLN A 468 18.26 12.25 -61.97
CA GLN A 468 18.68 13.16 -63.07
C GLN A 468 18.87 14.60 -62.62
N ARG A 469 18.22 15.03 -61.50
CA ARG A 469 18.38 16.35 -60.90
C ARG A 469 19.48 16.39 -59.84
N GLY A 470 20.25 15.33 -59.69
CA GLY A 470 21.38 15.26 -58.73
C GLY A 470 20.97 15.03 -57.27
N LYS A 471 19.70 14.60 -56.98
CA LYS A 471 19.27 14.33 -55.61
C LYS A 471 19.93 13.04 -55.12
N LYS A 472 20.53 13.11 -53.94
CA LYS A 472 21.14 11.96 -53.27
C LYS A 472 20.11 11.16 -52.46
N PRO A 473 20.36 9.87 -52.17
CA PRO A 473 19.54 9.14 -51.22
C PRO A 473 19.39 9.86 -49.90
N SER A 474 18.18 9.85 -49.34
CA SER A 474 17.89 10.48 -48.05
C SER A 474 17.53 9.40 -47.01
N ILE A 475 17.95 9.66 -45.77
CA ILE A 475 17.58 8.82 -44.63
C ILE A 475 16.25 9.38 -44.11
N GLN A 476 15.27 8.53 -43.95
CA GLN A 476 13.97 8.86 -43.36
C GLN A 476 13.70 7.96 -42.15
N ILE A 477 12.91 8.45 -41.20
CA ILE A 477 12.44 7.67 -40.06
C ILE A 477 11.52 6.56 -40.58
N ASP A 478 11.74 5.35 -40.10
CA ASP A 478 10.90 4.19 -40.39
C ASP A 478 10.04 3.85 -39.17
N LYS A 479 8.78 4.27 -39.21
CA LYS A 479 7.81 4.08 -38.14
C LYS A 479 7.31 2.64 -38.01
N ASP A 480 7.63 1.79 -38.97
CA ASP A 480 7.31 0.37 -38.98
C ASP A 480 8.42 -0.49 -38.38
N THR A 481 9.51 0.14 -37.95
CA THR A 481 10.63 -0.52 -37.25
C THR A 481 10.92 0.20 -35.96
N LEU A 482 11.03 -0.56 -34.86
CA LEU A 482 11.46 -0.08 -33.55
C LEU A 482 12.78 -0.73 -33.13
N ILE A 483 13.66 0.04 -32.51
CA ILE A 483 14.95 -0.42 -32.02
C ILE A 483 14.98 -0.22 -30.51
N LEU A 484 15.11 -1.31 -29.76
CA LEU A 484 15.25 -1.35 -28.32
C LEU A 484 16.71 -1.64 -27.95
N ARG A 485 17.36 -0.71 -27.25
CA ARG A 485 18.74 -0.86 -26.80
C ARG A 485 18.77 -0.96 -25.29
N PRO A 486 19.40 -1.98 -24.70
CA PRO A 486 19.49 -2.12 -23.26
C PRO A 486 20.01 -0.84 -22.61
N ALA A 487 19.38 -0.45 -21.51
CA ALA A 487 19.68 0.81 -20.85
C ALA A 487 19.59 0.68 -19.34
N GLU A 488 20.23 1.62 -18.66
CA GLU A 488 20.12 1.83 -17.22
C GLU A 488 19.73 3.27 -16.95
N ILE A 489 18.85 3.48 -15.98
CA ILE A 489 18.41 4.80 -15.56
C ILE A 489 19.18 5.16 -14.29
N MET A 490 19.96 6.23 -14.35
CA MET A 490 20.63 6.81 -13.19
C MET A 490 20.13 8.23 -12.98
N SER A 491 19.48 8.48 -11.85
CA SER A 491 18.92 9.79 -11.50
C SER A 491 17.95 10.31 -12.57
N ASN A 492 18.36 11.24 -13.41
CA ASN A 492 17.52 11.87 -14.45
C ASN A 492 18.04 11.57 -15.87
N THR A 493 18.86 10.58 -16.07
CA THR A 493 19.49 10.26 -17.36
C THR A 493 19.40 8.77 -17.62
N ALA A 494 19.09 8.39 -18.86
CA ALA A 494 19.14 7.00 -19.30
C ALA A 494 20.40 6.80 -20.16
N TYR A 495 21.16 5.75 -19.84
CA TYR A 495 22.40 5.39 -20.53
C TYR A 495 22.26 4.04 -21.21
N GLU A 496 22.74 3.94 -22.45
CA GLU A 496 22.86 2.67 -23.14
C GLU A 496 23.92 1.80 -22.45
N ILE A 497 23.56 0.55 -22.15
CA ILE A 497 24.48 -0.46 -21.59
C ILE A 497 24.74 -1.57 -22.60
N SER A 498 25.79 -2.35 -22.36
CA SER A 498 26.10 -3.52 -23.22
C SER A 498 25.02 -4.57 -23.06
N GLY A 499 24.46 -5.06 -24.18
CA GLY A 499 23.46 -6.12 -24.18
C GLY A 499 22.86 -6.38 -25.55
N HIS A 500 21.85 -7.23 -25.59
CA HIS A 500 21.19 -7.61 -26.82
C HIS A 500 20.25 -6.50 -27.31
N VAL A 501 20.52 -5.97 -28.50
CA VAL A 501 19.65 -4.99 -29.18
C VAL A 501 18.53 -5.74 -29.87
N ILE A 502 17.29 -5.36 -29.57
CA ILE A 502 16.09 -5.97 -30.17
C ILE A 502 15.55 -5.02 -31.22
N THR A 503 15.36 -5.56 -32.43
CA THR A 503 14.72 -4.81 -33.53
C THR A 503 13.34 -5.43 -33.74
N LEU A 504 12.30 -4.62 -33.69
CA LEU A 504 10.91 -5.03 -33.87
C LEU A 504 10.40 -4.46 -35.19
N ASN A 505 9.81 -5.30 -36.02
CA ASN A 505 9.17 -4.91 -37.26
C ASN A 505 7.65 -5.06 -37.14
N ALA A 506 6.90 -4.07 -37.60
CA ALA A 506 5.45 -4.09 -37.60
C ALA A 506 4.91 -5.19 -38.52
N GLU A 507 4.06 -6.06 -38.02
CA GLU A 507 3.28 -6.97 -38.85
C GLU A 507 2.01 -6.25 -39.31
N LEU A 508 2.06 -5.70 -40.53
CA LEU A 508 0.91 -5.07 -41.17
C LEU A 508 0.04 -6.17 -41.79
N GLU A 509 -1.24 -6.21 -41.41
CA GLU A 509 -2.23 -7.08 -42.10
C GLU A 509 -2.34 -6.61 -43.56
N GLU A 510 -2.15 -7.52 -44.52
CA GLU A 510 -2.37 -7.28 -45.94
C GLU A 510 -3.85 -7.05 -46.29
#